data_496004135f2bea8cc19bc3fb816c9226
#
_entry.id   496004135f2bea8cc19bc3fb816c9226
#
_cell.length_a   1.000
_cell.length_b   1.000
_cell.length_c   1.000
_cell.angle_alpha   90.00
_cell.angle_beta   90.00
_cell.angle_gamma   90.00
#
_symmetry.space_group_name_H-M   'P 1'
#
loop_
_entity.id
_entity.type
_entity.pdbx_description
1 polymer ?
#
loop_
_entity_poly.entity_id
_entity_poly.type
_entity_poly.pdbx_seq_one_letter_code
_entity_poly.pdbx_strand_id
1 'polypeptide(L)' 'MPRTKSRICDVTGMKTSETNFYKNQSHVKAVDNLRRSTGATKEQMQRMFHQINNY' A
#
# COMPACT_ATOMS: atom_id res chain seq x y z
N MET A 1 -8.39 23.11 -10.87
CA MET A 1 -8.51 21.99 -9.91
C MET A 1 -7.14 21.50 -9.53
N PRO A 2 -6.87 21.37 -8.24
CA PRO A 2 -5.61 20.79 -7.84
C PRO A 2 -5.59 19.32 -8.25
N ARG A 3 -4.55 18.92 -8.94
CA ARG A 3 -4.38 17.53 -9.32
C ARG A 3 -3.79 16.76 -8.15
N THR A 4 -4.45 15.69 -7.77
CA THR A 4 -3.91 14.79 -6.78
C THR A 4 -2.72 14.05 -7.38
N LYS A 5 -1.58 14.11 -6.72
CA LYS A 5 -0.40 13.39 -7.17
C LYS A 5 -0.61 11.89 -6.97
N SER A 6 -0.03 11.11 -7.86
CA SER A 6 -0.06 9.66 -7.74
C SER A 6 1.22 9.16 -7.08
N ARG A 7 1.09 8.10 -6.31
CA ARG A 7 2.23 7.44 -5.67
C ARG A 7 2.11 5.94 -5.86
N ILE A 8 3.24 5.26 -5.81
CA ILE A 8 3.26 3.81 -5.92
C ILE A 8 3.33 3.22 -4.52
N CYS A 9 2.39 2.32 -4.21
CA CYS A 9 2.37 1.62 -2.94
C CYS A 9 3.60 0.73 -2.82
N ASP A 10 4.30 0.85 -1.71
CA ASP A 10 5.53 0.11 -1.48
C ASP A 10 5.28 -1.39 -1.26
N VAL A 11 4.07 -1.74 -0.87
CA VAL A 11 3.70 -3.13 -0.60
C VAL A 11 3.04 -3.78 -1.81
N THR A 12 2.04 -3.13 -2.39
CA THR A 12 1.29 -3.70 -3.52
C THR A 12 1.92 -3.40 -4.88
N GLY A 13 2.74 -2.36 -4.95
CA GLY A 13 3.33 -1.92 -6.20
C GLY A 13 2.36 -1.23 -7.14
N MET A 14 1.13 -0.96 -6.68
CA MET A 14 0.11 -0.31 -7.49
C MET A 14 0.19 1.20 -7.37
N LYS A 15 0.03 1.87 -8.52
CA LYS A 15 -0.03 3.32 -8.56
C LYS A 15 -1.44 3.78 -8.21
N THR A 16 -1.53 4.67 -7.25
CA THR A 16 -2.83 5.19 -6.79
C THR A 16 -2.68 6.62 -6.28
N SER A 17 -3.80 7.26 -5.99
CA SER A 17 -3.81 8.65 -5.52
C SER A 17 -3.05 8.80 -4.21
N GLU A 18 -2.34 9.89 -4.09
CA GLU A 18 -1.63 10.25 -2.86
C GLU A 18 -2.54 10.29 -1.65
N THR A 19 -3.81 10.60 -1.83
CA THR A 19 -4.79 10.65 -0.73
C THR A 19 -5.05 9.30 -0.10
N ASN A 20 -4.70 8.22 -0.78
CA ASN A 20 -4.82 6.87 -0.23
C ASN A 20 -3.67 6.50 0.71
N PHE A 21 -2.71 7.39 0.87
CA PHE A 21 -1.55 7.18 1.74
C PHE A 21 -1.64 8.04 2.97
N TYR A 22 -1.17 7.53 4.09
CA TYR A 22 -0.95 8.37 5.26
C TYR A 22 0.28 9.26 5.02
N LYS A 23 0.31 10.39 5.69
CA LYS A 23 1.29 11.45 5.44
C LYS A 23 2.74 10.97 5.49
N ASN A 24 3.06 10.04 6.37
CA ASN A 24 4.43 9.57 6.57
C ASN A 24 4.62 8.11 6.16
N GLN A 25 3.71 7.58 5.35
CA GLN A 25 3.75 6.18 4.96
C GLN A 25 4.00 6.03 3.46
N SER A 26 4.67 4.95 3.09
CA SER A 26 4.94 4.60 1.70
C SER A 26 3.95 3.57 1.16
N HIS A 27 3.00 3.15 1.97
CA HIS A 27 1.96 2.20 1.59
C HIS A 27 0.59 2.79 1.82
N VAL A 28 -0.41 2.27 1.11
CA VAL A 28 -1.78 2.80 1.19
C VAL A 28 -2.40 2.55 2.56
N LYS A 29 -3.41 3.34 2.88
CA LYS A 29 -4.13 3.22 4.17
C LYS A 29 -4.71 1.83 4.38
N ALA A 30 -5.24 1.22 3.32
CA ALA A 30 -5.80 -0.13 3.40
C ALA A 30 -4.76 -1.14 3.87
N VAL A 31 -3.54 -1.05 3.35
CA VAL A 31 -2.43 -1.92 3.74
C VAL A 31 -2.05 -1.66 5.20
N ASP A 32 -2.00 -0.40 5.61
CA ASP A 32 -1.67 -0.05 6.99
C ASP A 32 -2.70 -0.62 7.96
N ASN A 33 -3.98 -0.48 7.65
CA ASN A 33 -5.05 -1.02 8.48
C ASN A 33 -4.98 -2.54 8.56
N LEU A 34 -4.75 -3.21 7.45
CA LEU A 34 -4.60 -4.66 7.42
C LEU A 34 -3.40 -5.10 8.25
N ARG A 35 -2.30 -4.40 8.14
CA ARG A 35 -1.09 -4.68 8.90
C ARG A 35 -1.34 -4.59 10.40
N ARG A 36 -2.05 -3.57 10.85
CA ARG A 36 -2.40 -3.40 12.26
C ARG A 36 -3.34 -4.49 12.74
N SER A 37 -4.29 -4.85 11.89
CA SER A 37 -5.29 -5.87 12.22
C SER A 37 -4.69 -7.27 12.32
N THR A 38 -3.79 -7.61 11.41
CA THR A 38 -3.19 -8.96 11.35
C THR A 38 -1.87 -9.05 12.11
N GLY A 39 -1.23 -7.93 12.38
CA GLY A 39 0.09 -7.91 12.97
C GLY A 39 1.19 -8.38 12.02
N ALA A 40 0.89 -8.51 10.73
CA ALA A 40 1.85 -8.94 9.73
C ALA A 40 2.92 -7.88 9.51
N THR A 41 4.13 -8.32 9.19
CA THR A 41 5.21 -7.41 8.82
C THR A 41 5.00 -6.92 7.39
N LYS A 42 5.66 -5.82 7.07
CA LYS A 42 5.62 -5.26 5.72
C LYS A 42 6.11 -6.28 4.68
N GLU A 43 7.15 -7.01 5.02
CA GLU A 43 7.71 -8.05 4.18
C GLU A 43 6.71 -9.16 3.87
N GLN A 44 6.00 -9.61 4.90
CA GLN A 44 4.98 -10.63 4.76
C GLN A 44 3.86 -10.16 3.85
N MET A 45 3.43 -8.92 4.01
CA MET A 45 2.39 -8.35 3.18
C MET A 45 2.83 -8.19 1.73
N GLN A 46 4.07 -7.79 1.51
CA GLN A 46 4.62 -7.71 0.16
C GLN A 46 4.57 -9.07 -0.55
N ARG A 47 4.93 -10.12 0.15
CA ARG A 47 4.87 -11.47 -0.40
C ARG A 47 3.44 -11.87 -0.76
N MET A 48 2.51 -11.58 0.13
CA MET A 48 1.11 -11.92 -0.11
C MET A 48 0.57 -11.23 -1.35
N PHE A 49 0.82 -9.93 -1.48
CA PHE A 49 0.35 -9.18 -2.63
C PHE A 49 1.07 -9.57 -3.92
N HIS A 50 2.34 -9.91 -3.84
CA HIS A 50 3.08 -10.42 -4.99
C HIS A 50 2.49 -11.72 -5.51
N GLN A 51 2.14 -12.63 -4.62
CA GLN A 51 1.53 -13.90 -5.01
C GLN A 51 0.17 -13.69 -5.69
N ILE A 52 -0.62 -12.74 -5.18
CA ILE A 52 -1.93 -12.45 -5.75
C ILE A 52 -1.81 -11.83 -7.14
N ASN A 53 -0.82 -10.97 -7.35
CA ASN A 53 -0.66 -10.23 -8.60
C ASN A 53 0.20 -10.96 -9.64
N ASN A 54 0.84 -12.03 -9.25
CA ASN A 54 1.82 -12.71 -10.10
C ASN A 54 1.31 -14.09 -10.50
N TYR A 55 0.38 -14.08 -11.43
CA TYR A 55 -0.11 -15.34 -12.01
C TYR A 55 0.82 -15.85 -13.05
#